data_0e5bc1662810c665ff3bad1b72436279
#
_entry.id   0e5bc1662810c665ff3bad1b72436279
#
_cell.length_a   1.000
_cell.length_b   1.000
_cell.length_c   1.000
_cell.angle_alpha   90.00
_cell.angle_beta   90.00
_cell.angle_gamma   90.00
#
_symmetry.space_group_name_H-M   'P 1'
#
loop_
_entity.id
_entity.type
_entity.pdbx_description
1 polymer ?
#
loop_
_entity_poly.entity_id
_entity_poly.type
_entity_poly.pdbx_seq_one_letter_code
_entity_poly.pdbx_strand_id
1 'polypeptide(L)' 'RAQATLTETERDNLEALLLKSETLMERIDTLEAILDTQAPAWRKHDQ' A
#
# COMPACT_ATOMS: atom_id res chain seq x y z
N ARG A 1 -8.78 19.64 25.22
CA ARG A 1 -8.33 19.36 25.13
C ARG A 1 -8.04 18.73 24.57
N ALA A 2 -7.93 18.52 24.37
CA ALA A 2 -7.83 17.94 23.64
C ALA A 2 -7.00 17.17 22.95
N GLN A 3 -6.20 16.63 23.26
CA GLN A 3 -5.42 15.85 22.65
C GLN A 3 -5.96 14.53 22.57
N ALA A 4 -6.28 14.03 21.51
CA ALA A 4 -6.80 12.72 21.36
C ALA A 4 -5.68 11.75 21.37
N THR A 5 -5.69 10.83 22.28
CA THR A 5 -4.71 9.78 22.24
C THR A 5 -5.40 8.54 21.77
N LEU A 6 -4.70 7.74 20.99
CA LEU A 6 -5.25 6.51 20.48
C LEU A 6 -5.36 5.47 21.59
N THR A 7 -6.43 4.72 21.59
CA THR A 7 -6.55 3.60 22.50
C THR A 7 -5.63 2.49 22.02
N GLU A 8 -5.43 1.49 22.84
CA GLU A 8 -4.60 0.36 22.45
C GLU A 8 -5.15 -0.34 21.24
N THR A 9 -6.48 -0.50 21.21
CA THR A 9 -7.12 -1.16 20.08
C THR A 9 -6.91 -0.36 18.81
N GLU A 10 -7.06 0.95 18.89
CA GLU A 10 -6.87 1.80 17.73
C GLU A 10 -5.43 1.75 17.24
N ARG A 11 -4.49 1.69 18.18
CA ARG A 11 -3.10 1.62 17.83
C ARG A 11 -2.78 0.30 17.16
N ASP A 12 -3.34 -0.79 17.67
CA ASP A 12 -3.14 -2.10 17.06
C ASP A 12 -3.69 -2.13 15.65
N ASN A 13 -4.86 -1.51 15.46
CA ASN A 13 -5.46 -1.45 14.14
C ASN A 13 -4.60 -0.65 13.18
N LEU A 14 -4.03 0.44 13.64
CA LEU A 14 -3.16 1.25 12.81
C LEU A 14 -1.92 0.47 12.40
N GLU A 15 -1.33 -0.27 13.33
CA GLU A 15 -0.16 -1.07 13.02
C GLU A 15 -0.49 -2.14 11.99
N ALA A 16 -1.64 -2.78 12.15
CA ALA A 16 -2.04 -3.82 11.22
C ALA A 16 -2.24 -3.23 9.83
N LEU A 17 -2.86 -2.05 9.76
CA LEU A 17 -3.08 -1.40 8.49
C LEU A 17 -1.76 -1.01 7.84
N LEU A 18 -0.84 -0.52 8.64
CA LEU A 18 0.46 -0.11 8.12
C LEU A 18 1.20 -1.30 7.53
N LEU A 19 1.22 -2.42 8.24
CA LEU A 19 1.87 -3.62 7.74
C LEU A 19 1.22 -4.12 6.47
N LYS A 20 -0.11 -4.07 6.43
CA LYS A 20 -0.83 -4.51 5.26
C LYS A 20 -0.53 -3.61 4.07
N SER A 21 -0.47 -2.31 4.31
CA SER A 21 -0.19 -1.39 3.23
C SER A 21 1.22 -1.59 2.69
N GLU A 22 2.18 -1.88 3.56
CA GLU A 22 3.54 -2.15 3.10
C GLU A 22 3.58 -3.40 2.22
N THR A 23 2.85 -4.44 2.63
CA THR A 23 2.79 -5.66 1.84
C THR A 23 2.15 -5.39 0.49
N LEU A 24 1.07 -4.59 0.48
CA LEU A 24 0.39 -4.25 -0.76
C LEU A 24 1.30 -3.47 -1.68
N MET A 25 2.07 -2.53 -1.13
CA MET A 25 2.98 -1.74 -1.93
C MET A 25 4.06 -2.62 -2.56
N GLU A 26 4.55 -3.60 -1.83
CA GLU A 26 5.52 -4.53 -2.38
C GLU A 26 4.91 -5.31 -3.53
N ARG A 27 3.66 -5.71 -3.39
CA ARG A 27 2.99 -6.46 -4.45
C ARG A 27 2.75 -5.59 -5.66
N ILE A 28 2.41 -4.34 -5.44
CA ILE A 28 2.24 -3.42 -6.55
C ILE A 28 3.56 -3.25 -7.29
N ASP A 29 4.65 -3.07 -6.55
CA ASP A 29 5.95 -2.94 -7.17
C ASP A 29 6.29 -4.16 -8.01
N THR A 30 6.02 -5.35 -7.47
CA THR A 30 6.30 -6.58 -8.19
C THR A 30 5.45 -6.68 -9.46
N LEU A 31 4.17 -6.36 -9.33
CA LEU A 31 3.27 -6.41 -10.47
C LEU A 31 3.67 -5.40 -11.53
N GLU A 32 4.06 -4.20 -11.11
CA GLU A 32 4.49 -3.20 -12.07
C GLU A 32 5.75 -3.64 -12.80
N ALA A 33 6.67 -4.28 -12.08
CA ALA A 33 7.87 -4.77 -12.72
C ALA A 33 7.54 -5.82 -13.76
N ILE A 34 6.61 -6.71 -13.44
CA ILE A 34 6.19 -7.74 -14.39
C ILE A 34 5.54 -7.10 -15.60
N LEU A 35 4.66 -6.13 -15.38
CA LEU A 35 3.97 -5.47 -16.46
C LEU A 35 4.93 -4.69 -17.34
N ASP A 36 5.90 -4.03 -16.72
CA ASP A 36 6.89 -3.28 -17.49
C ASP A 36 7.67 -4.18 -18.42
N THR A 37 7.90 -5.43 -18.02
CA THR A 37 8.65 -6.38 -18.82
C THR A 37 7.77 -7.07 -19.85
N GLN A 38 6.56 -7.47 -19.41
CA GLN A 38 5.71 -8.30 -20.25
C GLN A 38 4.76 -7.51 -21.12
N ALA A 39 4.35 -6.35 -20.67
CA ALA A 39 3.39 -5.54 -21.41
C ALA A 39 3.71 -4.06 -21.23
N PRO A 40 4.83 -3.62 -21.78
CA PRO A 40 5.26 -2.23 -21.55
C PRO A 40 4.27 -1.17 -22.04
N ALA A 41 3.35 -1.54 -22.90
CA ALA A 41 2.38 -0.58 -23.41
C ALA A 41 1.24 -0.31 -22.44
N TRP A 42 1.15 -1.05 -21.35
CA TRP A 42 0.04 -0.88 -20.43
C TRP A 42 -0.01 0.54 -19.86
N ARG A 43 1.14 1.17 -19.67
CA ARG A 43 1.15 2.51 -19.10
C ARG A 43 0.55 3.53 -20.04
N LYS A 44 0.65 3.28 -21.32
CA LYS A 44 0.08 4.21 -22.29
C LYS A 44 -1.42 4.23 -22.24
N HIS A 45 -2.02 3.10 -21.89
CA HIS A 45 -3.46 3.03 -21.81
C HIS A 45 -4.00 3.76 -20.61
N ASP A 46 -3.19 3.90 -19.58
CA ASP A 46 -3.61 4.58 -18.37
C ASP A 46 -3.52 6.08 -18.49
N GLN A 47 -2.87 6.56 -19.49
CA GLN A 47 -2.70 8.00 -19.64
C GLN A 47 -3.76 8.63 -20.55
#